data_ab76f8214c48b6e8ba21c2bf192babff
#
_entry.id   ab76f8214c48b6e8ba21c2bf192babff
#
_cell.length_a   1.000
_cell.length_b   1.000
_cell.length_c   1.000
_cell.angle_alpha   90.00
_cell.angle_beta   90.00
_cell.angle_gamma   90.00
#
_symmetry.space_group_name_H-M   'P 1'
#
loop_
_entity.id
_entity.type
_entity.pdbx_description
1 polymer ?
#
loop_
_entity_poly.entity_id
_entity_poly.type
_entity_poly.pdbx_seq_one_letter_code
_entity_poly.pdbx_strand_id
1 'polypeptide(L)'
;NWQEAMELAKPILDGTLSCRTEPWGTLKLLFEFAWYEGDRESLQFAGDRMLQRVRWDPVGEEWEVLPCYILSDVRGGLKAFERTLPDMLQRWSQQERQDYFQSVWLLLTRAAQTQETLSLSLPKEFALYREDGIYHPKELAQWFHAAALEIAKKFDDRNGYPDQQNVIEKAGMALLKMTQQETQHS
;
A
#
# COMPACT_ATOMS: atom_id res chain seq x y z
N ASN A 1 -9.18 -17.53 13.06
CA ASN A 1 -8.75 -16.89 14.28
C ASN A 1 -7.34 -16.32 14.09
N TRP A 2 -7.17 -15.01 14.30
CA TRP A 2 -5.89 -14.30 14.11
C TRP A 2 -4.75 -14.86 14.99
N GLN A 3 -5.03 -15.12 16.25
CA GLN A 3 -4.03 -15.67 17.17
C GLN A 3 -3.50 -17.04 16.73
N GLU A 4 -4.38 -17.90 16.26
CA GLU A 4 -4.00 -19.21 15.72
C GLU A 4 -3.15 -19.07 14.44
N ALA A 5 -3.48 -18.13 13.57
CA ALA A 5 -2.69 -17.85 12.37
C ALA A 5 -1.28 -17.34 12.73
N MET A 6 -1.14 -16.49 13.75
CA MET A 6 0.15 -16.00 14.25
C MET A 6 1.00 -17.15 14.85
N GLU A 7 0.41 -18.05 15.62
CA GLU A 7 1.13 -19.21 16.16
C GLU A 7 1.63 -20.14 15.05
N LEU A 8 0.82 -20.37 14.01
CA LEU A 8 1.21 -21.17 12.84
C LEU A 8 2.31 -20.50 12.00
N ALA A 9 2.30 -19.17 11.91
CA ALA A 9 3.29 -18.40 11.18
C ALA A 9 4.63 -18.26 11.92
N LYS A 10 4.67 -18.46 13.24
CA LYS A 10 5.83 -18.26 14.09
C LYS A 10 7.11 -18.94 13.60
N PRO A 11 7.12 -20.23 13.18
CA PRO A 11 8.33 -20.88 12.67
C PRO A 11 8.89 -20.22 11.40
N ILE A 12 8.05 -19.56 10.62
CA ILE A 12 8.45 -18.81 9.42
C ILE A 12 8.99 -17.44 9.82
N LEU A 13 8.33 -16.80 10.77
CA LEU A 13 8.69 -15.44 11.23
C LEU A 13 9.98 -15.41 12.05
N ASP A 14 10.30 -16.48 12.80
CA ASP A 14 11.54 -16.62 13.58
C ASP A 14 12.70 -17.21 12.74
N GLY A 15 12.43 -17.60 11.48
CA GLY A 15 13.42 -18.15 10.57
C GLY A 15 13.73 -19.62 10.73
N THR A 16 13.01 -20.35 11.61
CA THR A 16 13.14 -21.82 11.76
C THR A 16 12.73 -22.54 10.49
N LEU A 17 11.68 -22.05 9.83
CA LEU A 17 11.27 -22.48 8.50
C LEU A 17 11.46 -21.32 7.52
N SER A 18 12.29 -21.51 6.51
CA SER A 18 12.51 -20.49 5.47
C SER A 18 12.71 -21.14 4.11
N CYS A 19 12.29 -20.42 3.07
CA CYS A 19 12.59 -20.73 1.68
C CYS A 19 12.86 -19.43 0.92
N ARG A 20 13.06 -19.50 -0.40
CA ARG A 20 13.40 -18.31 -1.20
C ARG A 20 12.34 -17.21 -1.10
N THR A 21 11.07 -17.54 -0.97
CA THR A 21 9.96 -16.60 -0.92
C THR A 21 9.47 -16.30 0.48
N GLU A 22 9.84 -17.13 1.47
CA GLU A 22 9.47 -16.92 2.87
C GLU A 22 10.62 -16.25 3.67
N PRO A 23 10.35 -15.37 4.60
CA PRO A 23 9.05 -15.01 5.18
C PRO A 23 8.25 -13.93 4.41
N TRP A 24 8.59 -13.58 3.16
CA TRP A 24 7.96 -12.47 2.43
C TRP A 24 6.45 -12.66 2.27
N GLY A 25 6.03 -13.81 1.74
CA GLY A 25 4.61 -14.14 1.57
C GLY A 25 3.83 -14.07 2.88
N THR A 26 4.40 -14.66 3.94
CA THR A 26 3.79 -14.64 5.27
C THR A 26 3.68 -13.21 5.84
N LEU A 27 4.72 -12.37 5.70
CA LEU A 27 4.69 -10.98 6.16
C LEU A 27 3.63 -10.16 5.42
N LYS A 28 3.48 -10.34 4.10
CA LYS A 28 2.42 -9.67 3.34
C LYS A 28 1.03 -10.04 3.85
N LEU A 29 0.76 -11.33 4.05
CA LEU A 29 -0.52 -11.80 4.58
C LEU A 29 -0.79 -11.25 5.98
N LEU A 30 0.22 -11.26 6.87
CA LEU A 30 0.09 -10.70 8.21
C LEU A 30 -0.24 -9.20 8.15
N PHE A 31 0.47 -8.45 7.29
CA PHE A 31 0.23 -7.03 7.11
C PHE A 31 -1.19 -6.77 6.62
N GLU A 32 -1.65 -7.51 5.62
CA GLU A 32 -2.99 -7.37 5.05
C GLU A 32 -4.08 -7.66 6.09
N PHE A 33 -3.98 -8.79 6.83
CA PHE A 33 -4.94 -9.10 7.88
C PHE A 33 -4.96 -8.04 8.98
N ALA A 34 -3.79 -7.62 9.45
CA ALA A 34 -3.67 -6.58 10.47
C ALA A 34 -4.26 -5.25 10.00
N TRP A 35 -4.15 -4.93 8.69
CA TRP A 35 -4.75 -3.75 8.07
C TRP A 35 -6.27 -3.76 8.22
N TYR A 36 -6.94 -4.84 7.85
CA TYR A 36 -8.40 -4.92 7.91
C TYR A 36 -8.95 -5.03 9.34
N GLU A 37 -8.22 -5.67 10.23
CA GLU A 37 -8.58 -5.75 11.65
C GLU A 37 -8.30 -4.42 12.41
N GLY A 38 -7.41 -3.58 11.89
CA GLY A 38 -6.95 -2.37 12.55
C GLY A 38 -5.97 -2.64 13.68
N ASP A 39 -5.27 -3.79 13.63
CA ASP A 39 -4.24 -4.20 14.59
C ASP A 39 -2.91 -3.51 14.25
N ARG A 40 -2.66 -2.38 14.93
CA ARG A 40 -1.47 -1.55 14.68
C ARG A 40 -0.16 -2.20 15.08
N GLU A 41 -0.16 -3.00 16.13
CA GLU A 41 1.06 -3.68 16.61
C GLU A 41 1.52 -4.68 15.55
N SER A 42 0.62 -5.52 15.06
CA SER A 42 0.92 -6.48 14.00
C SER A 42 1.26 -5.80 12.67
N LEU A 43 0.59 -4.68 12.33
CA LEU A 43 0.93 -3.87 11.16
C LEU A 43 2.36 -3.34 11.22
N GLN A 44 2.74 -2.73 12.34
CA GLN A 44 4.08 -2.21 12.53
C GLN A 44 5.11 -3.32 12.49
N PHE A 45 4.88 -4.40 13.20
CA PHE A 45 5.76 -5.57 13.20
C PHE A 45 6.02 -6.12 11.80
N ALA A 46 4.96 -6.39 11.03
CA ALA A 46 5.09 -6.92 9.67
C ALA A 46 5.72 -5.88 8.73
N GLY A 47 5.26 -4.62 8.80
CA GLY A 47 5.74 -3.52 7.97
C GLY A 47 7.22 -3.22 8.16
N ASP A 48 7.71 -3.14 9.40
CA ASP A 48 9.13 -2.88 9.69
C ASP A 48 10.02 -4.00 9.11
N ARG A 49 9.60 -5.25 9.24
CA ARG A 49 10.34 -6.38 8.67
C ARG A 49 10.33 -6.39 7.14
N MET A 50 9.21 -6.06 6.52
CA MET A 50 9.11 -5.93 5.06
C MET A 50 10.02 -4.80 4.56
N LEU A 51 9.98 -3.61 5.18
CA LEU A 51 10.84 -2.48 4.85
C LEU A 51 12.32 -2.78 5.05
N GLN A 52 12.67 -3.49 6.12
CA GLN A 52 14.04 -3.94 6.34
C GLN A 52 14.50 -4.90 5.25
N ARG A 53 13.66 -5.86 4.88
CA ARG A 53 14.02 -6.88 3.88
C ARG A 53 14.25 -6.30 2.50
N VAL A 54 13.41 -5.39 2.02
CA VAL A 54 13.59 -4.73 0.72
C VAL A 54 14.92 -3.96 0.62
N ARG A 55 15.45 -3.47 1.74
CA ARG A 55 16.76 -2.78 1.77
C ARG A 55 17.95 -3.73 1.59
N TRP A 56 17.84 -4.97 2.08
CA TRP A 56 18.98 -5.88 2.19
C TRP A 56 18.94 -7.04 1.19
N ASP A 57 17.75 -7.45 0.82
CA ASP A 57 17.53 -8.57 -0.10
C ASP A 57 16.27 -8.28 -0.92
N PRO A 58 16.41 -7.79 -2.16
CA PRO A 58 15.28 -7.40 -3.00
C PRO A 58 14.54 -8.64 -3.54
N VAL A 59 13.96 -9.45 -2.65
CA VAL A 59 13.05 -10.54 -3.01
C VAL A 59 11.70 -9.98 -3.44
N GLY A 60 11.29 -8.84 -2.85
CA GLY A 60 10.11 -8.08 -3.23
C GLY A 60 10.47 -6.79 -3.95
N GLU A 61 9.54 -6.22 -4.67
CA GLU A 61 9.73 -4.93 -5.31
C GLU A 61 9.41 -3.78 -4.34
N GLU A 62 10.10 -2.65 -4.49
CA GLU A 62 9.91 -1.48 -3.60
C GLU A 62 8.45 -1.00 -3.54
N TRP A 63 7.71 -1.12 -4.64
CA TRP A 63 6.30 -0.73 -4.68
C TRP A 63 5.40 -1.59 -3.78
N GLU A 64 5.76 -2.87 -3.53
CA GLU A 64 4.98 -3.77 -2.67
C GLU A 64 5.00 -3.35 -1.19
N VAL A 65 5.97 -2.53 -0.79
CA VAL A 65 6.07 -2.02 0.59
C VAL A 65 5.50 -0.61 0.78
N LEU A 66 4.92 -0.01 -0.26
CA LEU A 66 4.24 1.29 -0.14
C LEU A 66 3.20 1.33 0.99
N PRO A 67 2.36 0.30 1.20
CA PRO A 67 1.41 0.29 2.31
C PRO A 67 2.07 0.41 3.69
N CYS A 68 3.28 -0.13 3.86
CA CYS A 68 4.00 -0.09 5.13
C CYS A 68 4.38 1.33 5.57
N TYR A 69 4.49 2.26 4.63
CA TYR A 69 4.80 3.67 4.92
C TYR A 69 3.60 4.50 5.39
N ILE A 70 2.37 4.06 5.10
CA ILE A 70 1.15 4.89 5.26
C ILE A 70 0.96 5.36 6.71
N LEU A 71 1.23 4.49 7.68
CA LEU A 71 1.07 4.80 9.11
C LEU A 71 2.39 5.11 9.82
N SER A 72 3.53 4.75 9.24
CA SER A 72 4.85 4.87 9.88
C SER A 72 5.67 6.05 9.38
N ASP A 73 5.77 6.24 8.05
CA ASP A 73 6.62 7.27 7.42
C ASP A 73 6.05 7.72 6.06
N VAL A 74 5.04 8.58 6.10
CA VAL A 74 4.41 9.12 4.88
C VAL A 74 5.44 9.77 3.94
N ARG A 75 6.47 10.44 4.48
CA ARG A 75 7.51 11.10 3.68
C ARG A 75 8.38 10.07 2.93
N GLY A 76 8.77 9.00 3.60
CA GLY A 76 9.47 7.87 2.98
C GLY A 76 8.63 7.21 1.90
N GLY A 77 7.33 7.01 2.16
CA GLY A 77 6.38 6.49 1.19
C GLY A 77 6.23 7.37 -0.06
N LEU A 78 6.17 8.70 0.09
CA LEU A 78 6.12 9.62 -1.05
C LEU A 78 7.39 9.52 -1.91
N LYS A 79 8.56 9.37 -1.30
CA LYS A 79 9.82 9.16 -2.05
C LYS A 79 9.85 7.80 -2.77
N ALA A 80 9.31 6.76 -2.15
CA ALA A 80 9.16 5.46 -2.79
C ALA A 80 8.19 5.53 -3.96
N PHE A 81 7.06 6.23 -3.81
CA PHE A 81 6.12 6.51 -4.88
C PHE A 81 6.77 7.22 -6.08
N GLU A 82 7.57 8.28 -5.87
CA GLU A 82 8.29 8.98 -6.95
C GLU A 82 9.22 8.04 -7.73
N ARG A 83 9.92 7.15 -7.03
CA ARG A 83 10.87 6.22 -7.68
C ARG A 83 10.17 5.10 -8.46
N THR A 84 9.05 4.61 -7.96
CA THR A 84 8.39 3.42 -8.50
C THR A 84 7.34 3.73 -9.56
N LEU A 85 6.81 4.96 -9.58
CA LEU A 85 5.76 5.34 -10.55
C LEU A 85 6.19 5.18 -12.01
N PRO A 86 7.41 5.59 -12.46
CA PRO A 86 7.82 5.45 -13.86
C PRO A 86 7.74 4.00 -14.35
N ASP A 87 8.24 3.05 -13.57
CA ASP A 87 8.21 1.62 -13.92
C ASP A 87 6.77 1.09 -13.93
N MET A 88 5.97 1.51 -12.95
CA MET A 88 4.59 1.05 -12.84
C MET A 88 3.70 1.53 -13.99
N LEU A 89 3.93 2.73 -14.52
CA LEU A 89 3.20 3.23 -15.71
C LEU A 89 3.46 2.37 -16.95
N GLN A 90 4.61 1.70 -17.03
CA GLN A 90 5.01 0.84 -18.14
C GLN A 90 4.61 -0.63 -17.95
N ARG A 91 4.19 -1.02 -16.73
CA ARG A 91 3.81 -2.40 -16.46
C ARG A 91 2.53 -2.81 -17.19
N TRP A 92 2.56 -4.01 -17.76
CA TRP A 92 1.42 -4.62 -18.46
C TRP A 92 0.49 -5.39 -17.52
N SER A 93 0.97 -5.83 -16.34
CA SER A 93 0.16 -6.54 -15.34
C SER A 93 -0.89 -5.61 -14.72
N GLN A 94 -2.16 -5.88 -15.02
CA GLN A 94 -3.27 -5.08 -14.49
C GLN A 94 -3.45 -5.27 -12.98
N GLN A 95 -3.17 -6.48 -12.45
CA GLN A 95 -3.25 -6.74 -11.02
C GLN A 95 -2.22 -5.91 -10.25
N GLU A 96 -0.95 -5.94 -10.68
CA GLU A 96 0.11 -5.16 -10.02
C GLU A 96 -0.20 -3.65 -10.08
N ARG A 97 -0.74 -3.16 -11.21
CA ARG A 97 -1.15 -1.76 -11.32
C ARG A 97 -2.30 -1.41 -10.40
N GLN A 98 -3.29 -2.30 -10.24
CA GLN A 98 -4.40 -2.10 -9.29
C GLN A 98 -3.88 -2.00 -7.87
N ASP A 99 -3.06 -2.95 -7.43
CA ASP A 99 -2.50 -3.01 -6.08
C ASP A 99 -1.62 -1.77 -5.78
N TYR A 100 -0.82 -1.37 -6.76
CA TYR A 100 -0.01 -0.16 -6.68
C TYR A 100 -0.88 1.11 -6.57
N PHE A 101 -1.86 1.28 -7.44
CA PHE A 101 -2.71 2.47 -7.45
C PHE A 101 -3.54 2.58 -6.17
N GLN A 102 -4.01 1.45 -5.63
CA GLN A 102 -4.66 1.41 -4.32
C GLN A 102 -3.70 1.86 -3.21
N SER A 103 -2.46 1.35 -3.20
CA SER A 103 -1.45 1.71 -2.20
C SER A 103 -1.10 3.20 -2.25
N VAL A 104 -0.90 3.75 -3.44
CA VAL A 104 -0.63 5.19 -3.65
C VAL A 104 -1.83 6.04 -3.26
N TRP A 105 -3.05 5.63 -3.60
CA TRP A 105 -4.27 6.31 -3.14
C TRP A 105 -4.32 6.45 -1.62
N LEU A 106 -4.11 5.36 -0.89
CA LEU A 106 -4.13 5.34 0.58
C LEU A 106 -3.02 6.24 1.15
N LEU A 107 -1.80 6.16 0.61
CA LEU A 107 -0.67 7.00 1.00
C LEU A 107 -0.97 8.49 0.80
N LEU A 108 -1.49 8.87 -0.36
CA LEU A 108 -1.84 10.26 -0.66
C LEU A 108 -3.04 10.75 0.16
N THR A 109 -4.00 9.88 0.46
CA THR A 109 -5.11 10.16 1.37
C THR A 109 -4.58 10.49 2.77
N ARG A 110 -3.58 9.74 3.24
CA ARG A 110 -2.91 10.00 4.50
C ARG A 110 -2.12 11.32 4.48
N ALA A 111 -1.36 11.56 3.41
CA ALA A 111 -0.60 12.82 3.23
C ALA A 111 -1.53 14.05 3.24
N ALA A 112 -2.71 13.95 2.62
CA ALA A 112 -3.69 15.02 2.54
C ALA A 112 -4.29 15.45 3.90
N GLN A 113 -4.10 14.66 4.96
CA GLN A 113 -4.55 15.02 6.31
C GLN A 113 -3.66 16.08 6.96
N THR A 114 -2.39 16.16 6.53
CA THR A 114 -1.40 17.06 7.15
C THR A 114 -0.73 18.02 6.17
N GLN A 115 -0.89 17.84 4.86
CA GLN A 115 -0.24 18.63 3.82
C GLN A 115 -1.25 19.08 2.79
N GLU A 116 -1.26 20.36 2.49
CA GLU A 116 -2.11 20.94 1.45
C GLU A 116 -1.50 20.77 0.06
N THR A 117 -0.18 20.84 -0.03
CA THR A 117 0.59 20.66 -1.25
C THR A 117 1.78 19.75 -1.03
N LEU A 118 2.20 19.05 -2.09
CA LEU A 118 3.38 18.19 -2.14
C LEU A 118 4.31 18.68 -3.25
N SER A 119 5.62 18.69 -2.98
CA SER A 119 6.63 18.86 -4.02
C SER A 119 7.12 17.48 -4.44
N LEU A 120 6.78 17.04 -5.67
CA LEU A 120 7.08 15.72 -6.21
C LEU A 120 7.69 15.83 -7.61
N SER A 121 8.62 14.93 -7.90
CA SER A 121 9.23 14.78 -9.22
C SER A 121 8.59 13.60 -9.97
N LEU A 122 7.42 13.85 -10.56
CA LEU A 122 6.70 12.82 -11.30
C LEU A 122 7.10 12.78 -12.79
N PRO A 123 7.02 11.61 -13.46
CA PRO A 123 7.40 11.46 -14.86
C PRO A 123 6.45 12.23 -15.79
N LYS A 124 6.97 12.73 -16.91
CA LYS A 124 6.19 13.50 -17.91
C LYS A 124 5.04 12.70 -18.54
N GLU A 125 5.17 11.38 -18.54
CA GLU A 125 4.17 10.44 -19.06
C GLU A 125 2.98 10.26 -18.12
N PHE A 126 3.08 10.76 -16.89
CA PHE A 126 1.99 10.69 -15.92
C PHE A 126 0.85 11.64 -16.31
N ALA A 127 -0.38 11.17 -16.26
CA ALA A 127 -1.55 11.92 -16.73
C ALA A 127 -1.76 13.28 -16.03
N LEU A 128 -1.32 13.41 -14.78
CA LEU A 128 -1.39 14.66 -14.00
C LEU A 128 -0.02 15.32 -13.85
N TYR A 129 0.93 15.07 -14.77
CA TYR A 129 2.24 15.72 -14.73
C TYR A 129 2.14 17.24 -14.67
N ARG A 130 2.95 17.85 -13.82
CA ARG A 130 3.07 19.32 -13.68
C ARG A 130 4.54 19.71 -13.74
N GLU A 131 4.83 20.71 -14.55
CA GLU A 131 6.21 21.22 -14.73
C GLU A 131 6.77 21.88 -13.46
N ASP A 132 5.88 22.50 -12.65
CA ASP A 132 6.23 23.12 -11.37
C ASP A 132 6.49 22.11 -10.24
N GLY A 133 6.14 20.84 -10.45
CA GLY A 133 6.30 19.77 -9.45
C GLY A 133 5.44 19.95 -8.22
N ILE A 134 4.46 20.87 -8.21
CA ILE A 134 3.59 21.13 -7.07
C ILE A 134 2.23 20.47 -7.28
N TYR A 135 1.85 19.60 -6.36
CA TYR A 135 0.66 18.77 -6.44
C TYR A 135 -0.22 18.93 -5.20
N HIS A 136 -1.53 18.86 -5.39
CA HIS A 136 -2.48 18.70 -4.28
C HIS A 136 -2.69 17.20 -4.00
N PRO A 137 -2.35 16.70 -2.79
CA PRO A 137 -2.44 15.28 -2.49
C PRO A 137 -3.88 14.74 -2.63
N LYS A 138 -4.91 15.53 -2.37
CA LYS A 138 -6.32 15.14 -2.58
C LYS A 138 -6.63 14.88 -4.05
N GLU A 139 -6.14 15.71 -4.96
CA GLU A 139 -6.34 15.55 -6.40
C GLU A 139 -5.65 14.30 -6.92
N LEU A 140 -4.39 14.09 -6.52
CA LEU A 140 -3.66 12.87 -6.85
C LEU A 140 -4.36 11.63 -6.29
N ALA A 141 -4.79 11.66 -5.01
CA ALA A 141 -5.50 10.56 -4.38
C ALA A 141 -6.78 10.19 -5.16
N GLN A 142 -7.57 11.17 -5.58
CA GLN A 142 -8.77 10.94 -6.37
C GLN A 142 -8.47 10.27 -7.71
N TRP A 143 -7.40 10.70 -8.40
CA TRP A 143 -6.99 10.09 -9.65
C TRP A 143 -6.57 8.62 -9.46
N PHE A 144 -5.72 8.33 -8.47
CA PHE A 144 -5.27 6.96 -8.20
C PHE A 144 -6.41 6.05 -7.76
N HIS A 145 -7.34 6.56 -6.94
CA HIS A 145 -8.54 5.82 -6.55
C HIS A 145 -9.41 5.46 -7.78
N ALA A 146 -9.69 6.44 -8.63
CA ALA A 146 -10.48 6.21 -9.85
C ALA A 146 -9.79 5.21 -10.78
N ALA A 147 -8.47 5.31 -10.95
CA ALA A 147 -7.69 4.40 -11.80
C ALA A 147 -7.67 2.97 -11.23
N ALA A 148 -7.57 2.79 -9.90
CA ALA A 148 -7.66 1.49 -9.25
C ALA A 148 -9.05 0.88 -9.45
N LEU A 149 -10.12 1.64 -9.23
CA LEU A 149 -11.50 1.19 -9.41
C LEU A 149 -11.82 0.83 -10.88
N GLU A 150 -11.27 1.57 -11.86
CA GLU A 150 -11.43 1.21 -13.27
C GLU A 150 -10.86 -0.16 -13.60
N ILE A 151 -9.68 -0.48 -13.05
CA ILE A 151 -9.06 -1.79 -13.23
C ILE A 151 -9.87 -2.86 -12.49
N ALA A 152 -10.22 -2.62 -11.23
CA ALA A 152 -11.03 -3.51 -10.39
C ALA A 152 -12.35 -3.87 -11.07
N LYS A 153 -13.04 -2.88 -11.65
CA LYS A 153 -14.28 -3.09 -12.39
C LYS A 153 -14.11 -4.07 -13.56
N LYS A 154 -13.00 -4.00 -14.31
CA LYS A 154 -12.73 -4.93 -15.41
C LYS A 154 -12.57 -6.38 -14.93
N PHE A 155 -11.96 -6.58 -13.75
CA PHE A 155 -11.87 -7.90 -13.13
C PHE A 155 -13.24 -8.39 -12.65
N ASP A 156 -14.01 -7.52 -11.98
CA ASP A 156 -15.32 -7.85 -11.45
C ASP A 156 -16.32 -8.17 -12.58
N ASP A 157 -16.34 -7.38 -13.65
CA ASP A 157 -17.17 -7.62 -14.85
C ASP A 157 -16.85 -8.99 -15.48
N ARG A 158 -15.56 -9.37 -15.53
CA ARG A 158 -15.14 -10.69 -16.03
C ARG A 158 -15.55 -11.83 -15.10
N ASN A 159 -15.46 -11.61 -13.78
CA ASN A 159 -15.70 -12.65 -12.77
C ASN A 159 -17.20 -12.75 -12.39
N GLY A 160 -18.01 -11.74 -12.70
CA GLY A 160 -19.45 -11.72 -12.45
C GLY A 160 -19.86 -11.29 -11.03
N TYR A 161 -18.95 -10.77 -10.22
CA TYR A 161 -19.25 -10.26 -8.87
C TYR A 161 -18.25 -9.17 -8.44
N PRO A 162 -18.67 -8.19 -7.58
CA PRO A 162 -17.91 -6.97 -7.28
C PRO A 162 -16.90 -7.19 -6.13
N ASP A 163 -15.97 -8.12 -6.28
CA ASP A 163 -14.99 -8.46 -5.23
C ASP A 163 -13.84 -7.45 -5.16
N GLN A 164 -13.26 -7.12 -6.30
CA GLN A 164 -12.08 -6.26 -6.36
C GLN A 164 -12.39 -4.80 -5.97
N GLN A 165 -13.53 -4.27 -6.41
CA GLN A 165 -13.99 -2.94 -5.98
C GLN A 165 -14.26 -2.90 -4.48
N ASN A 166 -14.89 -3.94 -3.93
CA ASN A 166 -15.14 -4.06 -2.49
C ASN A 166 -13.84 -4.10 -1.66
N VAL A 167 -12.79 -4.74 -2.16
CA VAL A 167 -11.47 -4.78 -1.49
C VAL A 167 -10.88 -3.37 -1.39
N ILE A 168 -10.92 -2.58 -2.48
CA ILE A 168 -10.44 -1.20 -2.49
C ILE A 168 -11.21 -0.35 -1.46
N GLU A 169 -12.54 -0.41 -1.46
CA GLU A 169 -13.37 0.36 -0.52
C GLU A 169 -13.11 -0.03 0.94
N LYS A 170 -12.99 -1.32 1.23
CA LYS A 170 -12.65 -1.81 2.57
C LYS A 170 -11.28 -1.31 3.03
N ALA A 171 -10.28 -1.27 2.15
CA ALA A 171 -8.96 -0.75 2.48
C ALA A 171 -9.00 0.73 2.88
N GLY A 172 -9.79 1.54 2.19
CA GLY A 172 -10.01 2.94 2.54
C GLY A 172 -10.72 3.12 3.88
N MET A 173 -11.76 2.30 4.15
CA MET A 173 -12.47 2.33 5.44
C MET A 173 -11.54 1.94 6.60
N ALA A 174 -10.67 0.96 6.40
CA ALA A 174 -9.68 0.56 7.40
C ALA A 174 -8.71 1.71 7.72
N LEU A 175 -8.20 2.42 6.71
CA LEU A 175 -7.35 3.60 6.91
C LEU A 175 -8.08 4.68 7.73
N LEU A 176 -9.32 5.01 7.40
CA LEU A 176 -10.11 6.01 8.13
C LEU A 176 -10.28 5.62 9.59
N LYS A 177 -10.63 4.37 9.88
CA LYS A 177 -10.76 3.85 11.24
C LYS A 177 -9.46 4.01 12.04
N MET A 178 -8.33 3.62 11.46
CA MET A 178 -7.03 3.71 12.13
C MET A 178 -6.60 5.16 12.38
N THR A 179 -6.83 6.07 11.44
CA THR A 179 -6.45 7.49 11.61
C THR A 179 -7.33 8.21 12.63
N GLN A 180 -8.61 7.85 12.77
CA GLN A 180 -9.49 8.39 13.81
C GLN A 180 -9.04 7.98 15.22
N GLN A 181 -8.53 6.76 15.39
CA GLN A 181 -7.98 6.30 16.67
C GLN A 181 -6.74 7.10 17.09
N GLU A 182 -5.89 7.53 16.16
CA GLU A 182 -4.75 8.40 16.45
C GLU A 182 -5.17 9.73 17.08
N THR A 183 -6.20 10.34 16.52
CA THR A 183 -6.68 11.66 16.97
C THR A 183 -7.32 11.61 18.36
N GLN A 184 -7.84 10.44 18.78
CA GLN A 184 -8.46 10.27 20.11
C GLN A 184 -7.44 10.00 21.22
N HIS A 185 -6.20 9.63 20.90
CA HIS A 185 -5.15 9.29 21.87
C HIS A 185 -4.01 10.34 21.92
N SER A 186 -4.12 11.42 21.12
CA SER A 186 -3.20 12.57 21.07
C SER A 186 -3.78 13.75 21.83
#